data_45a5a77d6503d8cea59bbba2001261a3
#
_entry.id   45a5a77d6503d8cea59bbba2001261a3
#
_cell.length_a   1.000
_cell.length_b   1.000
_cell.length_c   1.000
_cell.angle_alpha   90.00
_cell.angle_beta   90.00
_cell.angle_gamma   90.00
#
_symmetry.space_group_name_H-M   'P 1'
#
loop_
_entity.id
_entity.type
_entity.pdbx_description
1 polymer ?
#
loop_
_entity_poly.entity_id
_entity_poly.type
_entity_poly.pdbx_seq_one_letter_code
_entity_poly.pdbx_strand_id
1 'polypeptide(L)'
;MLPSFYKLQFLAMTTGIAVVMFTLLFAGFPGAALAEWYVAGFGGLSIPGKLSDVKMDTYGERLALQQFPGAGAIPPQGTLTQSFKTSDLSLKNSPLFGGKAGYFFKDEGFSWLGVELEAFTSQPTIKNQTVSTSQEVTYLPFNPLPPATCQPGITCQAQVTNNGTLQLSESSMRLITVAFNVVARYPGTTFQPYAGVGAGGFYFSSSGQIDGRQVVPGLNLQAGLKVLATEEWGLFVEGKYNYATITNLDPIGVGLSGVYSAFNLLAGLAYHF
;
A
#
# COMPACT_ATOMS: atom_id res chain seq x y z
N MET A 1 -17.52 -20.51 -4.58
CA MET A 1 -16.63 -21.20 -5.55
C MET A 1 -16.44 -20.27 -6.73
N LEU A 2 -15.35 -19.51 -6.78
CA LEU A 2 -14.99 -18.67 -7.93
C LEU A 2 -14.22 -19.53 -8.94
N PRO A 3 -14.49 -19.40 -10.24
CA PRO A 3 -13.95 -20.32 -11.23
C PRO A 3 -12.44 -20.14 -11.40
N SER A 4 -11.77 -21.26 -11.56
CA SER A 4 -10.32 -21.49 -11.75
C SER A 4 -9.67 -20.63 -12.87
N PHE A 5 -10.46 -20.00 -13.73
CA PHE A 5 -10.01 -19.19 -14.87
C PHE A 5 -9.28 -17.90 -14.45
N TYR A 6 -9.69 -17.23 -13.37
CA TYR A 6 -9.05 -15.99 -12.93
C TYR A 6 -7.66 -16.19 -12.31
N LYS A 7 -7.39 -17.36 -11.72
CA LYS A 7 -6.06 -17.70 -11.20
C LYS A 7 -5.03 -17.89 -12.31
N LEU A 8 -5.46 -18.46 -13.44
CA LEU A 8 -4.59 -18.73 -14.59
C LEU A 8 -4.21 -17.43 -15.33
N GLN A 9 -5.16 -16.51 -15.49
CA GLN A 9 -4.89 -15.21 -16.14
C GLN A 9 -3.96 -14.33 -15.31
N PHE A 10 -4.06 -14.38 -13.98
CA PHE A 10 -3.21 -13.57 -13.11
C PHE A 10 -1.77 -14.11 -13.04
N LEU A 11 -1.60 -15.44 -13.05
CA LEU A 11 -0.28 -16.07 -13.14
C LEU A 11 0.39 -15.80 -14.49
N ALA A 12 -0.39 -15.79 -15.58
CA ALA A 12 0.10 -15.46 -16.92
C ALA A 12 0.49 -13.99 -17.06
N MET A 13 -0.23 -13.08 -16.38
CA MET A 13 0.06 -11.65 -16.43
C MET A 13 1.30 -11.27 -15.61
N THR A 14 1.51 -11.89 -14.43
CA THR A 14 2.72 -11.67 -13.62
C THR A 14 3.97 -12.30 -14.22
N THR A 15 3.85 -13.49 -14.83
CA THR A 15 4.95 -14.09 -15.61
C THR A 15 5.22 -13.33 -16.90
N GLY A 16 4.19 -12.81 -17.56
CA GLY A 16 4.33 -11.99 -18.78
C GLY A 16 5.07 -10.67 -18.52
N ILE A 17 4.78 -9.97 -17.44
CA ILE A 17 5.47 -8.73 -17.05
C ILE A 17 6.92 -9.00 -16.66
N ALA A 18 7.20 -10.07 -15.92
CA ALA A 18 8.57 -10.48 -15.57
C ALA A 18 9.38 -10.88 -16.80
N VAL A 19 8.80 -11.60 -17.75
CA VAL A 19 9.45 -12.01 -19.00
C VAL A 19 9.67 -10.82 -19.93
N VAL A 20 8.72 -9.89 -20.05
CA VAL A 20 8.87 -8.67 -20.85
C VAL A 20 9.92 -7.73 -20.23
N MET A 21 9.98 -7.57 -18.91
CA MET A 21 11.06 -6.83 -18.26
C MET A 21 12.43 -7.53 -18.48
N PHE A 22 12.48 -8.86 -18.41
CA PHE A 22 13.72 -9.62 -18.62
C PHE A 22 14.17 -9.58 -20.08
N THR A 23 13.24 -9.65 -21.06
CA THR A 23 13.57 -9.55 -22.49
C THR A 23 13.93 -8.14 -22.95
N LEU A 24 13.35 -7.10 -22.38
CA LEU A 24 13.75 -5.71 -22.65
C LEU A 24 15.15 -5.39 -22.12
N LEU A 25 15.59 -6.06 -21.03
CA LEU A 25 16.94 -5.94 -20.48
C LEU A 25 18.01 -6.67 -21.34
N PHE A 26 17.60 -7.65 -22.16
CA PHE A 26 18.54 -8.42 -23.02
C PHE A 26 18.44 -8.11 -24.51
N ALA A 27 17.49 -7.31 -24.96
CA ALA A 27 17.41 -6.85 -26.34
C ALA A 27 18.45 -5.76 -26.59
N GLY A 28 19.67 -6.20 -26.80
CA GLY A 28 20.80 -5.58 -27.42
C GLY A 28 20.87 -4.07 -27.55
N PHE A 29 21.59 -3.41 -26.65
CA PHE A 29 22.30 -2.20 -26.99
C PHE A 29 23.74 -2.60 -27.36
N PRO A 30 24.11 -2.57 -28.64
CA PRO A 30 25.47 -2.76 -29.02
C PRO A 30 26.23 -1.45 -28.81
N GLY A 31 27.17 -1.47 -27.91
CA GLY A 31 28.32 -0.62 -28.02
C GLY A 31 28.30 0.71 -27.33
N ALA A 32 29.29 0.79 -26.56
CA ALA A 32 29.99 1.89 -25.94
C ALA A 32 29.70 2.04 -24.43
N ALA A 33 30.49 1.35 -23.77
CA ALA A 33 30.83 1.34 -22.38
C ALA A 33 31.18 2.72 -21.82
N LEU A 34 30.24 3.46 -21.32
CA LEU A 34 30.51 4.50 -20.34
C LEU A 34 29.31 4.78 -19.40
N ALA A 35 28.14 4.27 -19.74
CA ALA A 35 26.93 4.32 -18.91
C ALA A 35 26.94 3.18 -17.90
N GLU A 36 26.71 3.45 -16.62
CA GLU A 36 26.69 2.40 -15.60
C GLU A 36 25.26 1.92 -15.34
N TRP A 37 24.88 0.90 -16.10
CA TRP A 37 23.65 0.15 -15.82
C TRP A 37 23.89 -0.91 -14.75
N TYR A 38 22.88 -1.18 -13.96
CA TYR A 38 22.90 -2.32 -13.06
C TYR A 38 21.52 -2.96 -12.92
N VAL A 39 21.54 -4.23 -12.58
CA VAL A 39 20.37 -4.99 -12.14
C VAL A 39 20.66 -5.60 -10.77
N ALA A 40 19.66 -5.71 -9.93
CA ALA A 40 19.84 -6.29 -8.61
C ALA A 40 18.63 -7.10 -8.17
N GLY A 41 18.91 -8.20 -7.47
CA GLY A 41 17.91 -8.97 -6.73
C GLY A 41 18.13 -8.82 -5.23
N PHE A 42 17.04 -8.80 -4.46
CA PHE A 42 17.11 -8.64 -3.01
C PHE A 42 16.03 -9.40 -2.26
N GLY A 43 16.31 -9.68 -1.00
CA GLY A 43 15.38 -10.23 -0.03
C GLY A 43 15.56 -9.57 1.32
N GLY A 44 14.54 -9.64 2.16
CA GLY A 44 14.60 -9.01 3.46
C GLY A 44 13.34 -9.16 4.29
N LEU A 45 13.18 -8.25 5.23
CA LEU A 45 12.09 -8.20 6.17
C LEU A 45 11.34 -6.88 6.05
N SER A 46 10.05 -6.95 5.86
CA SER A 46 9.13 -5.82 5.99
C SER A 46 8.63 -5.75 7.42
N ILE A 47 8.85 -4.61 8.05
CA ILE A 47 8.42 -4.28 9.41
C ILE A 47 7.38 -3.17 9.27
N PRO A 48 6.11 -3.52 8.97
CA PRO A 48 5.07 -2.52 8.86
C PRO A 48 4.86 -1.88 10.23
N GLY A 49 4.61 -0.58 10.22
CA GLY A 49 4.10 0.14 11.37
C GLY A 49 2.66 -0.32 11.67
N LYS A 50 1.89 0.55 12.26
CA LYS A 50 0.44 0.39 12.36
C LYS A 50 -0.20 0.98 11.10
N LEU A 51 -1.32 0.41 10.67
CA LEU A 51 -2.21 1.13 9.78
C LEU A 51 -2.91 2.20 10.62
N SER A 52 -2.64 3.46 10.37
CA SER A 52 -3.15 4.60 11.14
C SER A 52 -4.28 5.34 10.43
N ASP A 53 -4.97 6.23 11.15
CA ASP A 53 -6.11 6.99 10.63
C ASP A 53 -7.19 6.11 9.99
N VAL A 54 -7.48 4.98 10.63
CA VAL A 54 -8.34 3.95 10.06
C VAL A 54 -9.80 4.35 10.14
N LYS A 55 -10.47 4.28 8.97
CA LYS A 55 -11.92 4.42 8.83
C LYS A 55 -12.50 3.19 8.17
N MET A 56 -13.75 2.90 8.48
CA MET A 56 -14.53 1.80 7.90
C MET A 56 -15.89 2.34 7.44
N ASP A 57 -15.85 3.11 6.34
CA ASP A 57 -16.98 3.94 5.93
C ASP A 57 -18.21 3.09 5.53
N THR A 58 -18.04 2.00 4.79
CA THR A 58 -19.16 1.13 4.40
C THR A 58 -19.78 0.40 5.59
N TYR A 59 -18.95 -0.03 6.55
CA TYR A 59 -19.46 -0.63 7.78
C TYR A 59 -20.24 0.39 8.64
N GLY A 60 -19.68 1.59 8.79
CA GLY A 60 -20.32 2.69 9.52
C GLY A 60 -21.64 3.12 8.88
N GLU A 61 -21.71 3.19 7.55
CA GLU A 61 -22.94 3.51 6.82
C GLU A 61 -24.04 2.49 7.09
N ARG A 62 -23.72 1.20 7.04
CA ARG A 62 -24.71 0.14 7.37
C ARG A 62 -25.25 0.25 8.79
N LEU A 63 -24.40 0.54 9.77
CA LEU A 63 -24.84 0.75 11.15
C LEU A 63 -25.72 2.00 11.27
N ALA A 64 -25.35 3.09 10.62
CA ALA A 64 -26.09 4.33 10.64
C ALA A 64 -27.48 4.18 9.97
N LEU A 65 -27.60 3.45 8.87
CA LEU A 65 -28.86 3.14 8.20
C LEU A 65 -29.80 2.27 9.07
N GLN A 66 -29.25 1.37 9.88
CA GLN A 66 -30.03 0.61 10.86
C GLN A 66 -30.61 1.51 11.96
N GLN A 67 -29.84 2.51 12.41
CA GLN A 67 -30.25 3.46 13.44
C GLN A 67 -31.22 4.51 12.88
N PHE A 68 -31.07 4.91 11.62
CA PHE A 68 -31.85 5.94 10.95
C PHE A 68 -32.53 5.38 9.69
N PRO A 69 -33.58 4.58 9.85
CA PRO A 69 -34.24 3.89 8.73
C PRO A 69 -34.87 4.84 7.71
N GLY A 70 -35.20 6.06 8.08
CA GLY A 70 -35.68 7.07 7.14
C GLY A 70 -34.68 7.46 6.05
N ALA A 71 -33.38 7.36 6.32
CA ALA A 71 -32.35 7.59 5.31
C ALA A 71 -32.25 6.43 4.30
N GLY A 72 -32.55 5.20 4.72
CA GLY A 72 -32.58 4.01 3.87
C GLY A 72 -33.92 3.73 3.19
N ALA A 73 -34.94 4.55 3.41
CA ALA A 73 -36.26 4.40 2.79
C ALA A 73 -36.22 4.68 1.27
N ILE A 74 -37.18 4.14 0.53
CA ILE A 74 -37.33 4.39 -0.93
C ILE A 74 -38.71 5.00 -1.16
N PRO A 75 -38.81 6.33 -1.50
CA PRO A 75 -37.71 7.29 -1.58
C PRO A 75 -37.13 7.63 -0.19
N PRO A 76 -35.86 8.10 -0.09
CA PRO A 76 -35.29 8.53 1.17
C PRO A 76 -36.09 9.64 1.83
N GLN A 77 -36.16 9.63 3.16
CA GLN A 77 -36.92 10.62 3.94
C GLN A 77 -36.04 11.69 4.61
N GLY A 78 -34.73 11.59 4.40
CA GLY A 78 -33.73 12.51 4.93
C GLY A 78 -32.35 12.23 4.41
N THR A 79 -31.40 13.09 4.76
CA THR A 79 -29.97 12.93 4.47
C THR A 79 -29.23 12.36 5.68
N LEU A 80 -28.30 11.46 5.45
CA LEU A 80 -27.43 10.85 6.44
C LEU A 80 -25.98 11.21 6.15
N THR A 81 -25.26 11.70 7.15
CA THR A 81 -23.81 11.88 7.11
C THR A 81 -23.22 11.10 8.28
N GLN A 82 -22.17 10.32 8.02
CA GLN A 82 -21.54 9.54 9.05
C GLN A 82 -20.01 9.53 8.90
N SER A 83 -19.31 9.26 10.00
CA SER A 83 -17.88 8.97 10.05
C SER A 83 -17.64 7.86 11.06
N PHE A 84 -17.06 6.74 10.60
CA PHE A 84 -16.74 5.61 11.47
C PHE A 84 -15.23 5.44 11.52
N LYS A 85 -14.63 5.73 12.67
CA LYS A 85 -13.19 5.65 12.91
C LYS A 85 -12.87 4.52 13.86
N THR A 86 -11.70 3.91 13.68
CA THR A 86 -11.15 2.92 14.62
C THR A 86 -9.80 3.37 15.12
N SER A 87 -9.34 2.76 16.22
CA SER A 87 -7.92 2.86 16.59
C SER A 87 -7.04 2.18 15.54
N ASP A 88 -5.74 2.49 15.57
CA ASP A 88 -4.74 1.94 14.66
C ASP A 88 -4.75 0.41 14.62
N LEU A 89 -4.58 -0.16 13.42
CA LEU A 89 -4.48 -1.60 13.22
C LEU A 89 -3.03 -2.07 13.24
N SER A 90 -2.75 -3.04 14.11
CA SER A 90 -1.44 -3.68 14.19
C SER A 90 -1.25 -4.69 13.06
N LEU A 91 -0.07 -4.66 12.45
CA LEU A 91 0.33 -5.55 11.38
C LEU A 91 1.43 -6.52 11.85
N LYS A 92 1.56 -7.69 11.22
CA LYS A 92 2.67 -8.62 11.42
C LYS A 92 3.79 -8.31 10.43
N ASN A 93 5.03 -8.53 10.87
CA ASN A 93 6.19 -8.51 9.98
C ASN A 93 6.06 -9.61 8.92
N SER A 94 6.67 -9.38 7.76
CA SER A 94 6.63 -10.35 6.67
C SER A 94 7.93 -10.36 5.87
N PRO A 95 8.28 -11.50 5.24
CA PRO A 95 9.36 -11.51 4.28
C PRO A 95 9.04 -10.57 3.10
N LEU A 96 10.11 -10.06 2.49
CA LEU A 96 10.08 -9.17 1.35
C LEU A 96 11.06 -9.67 0.32
N PHE A 97 10.67 -9.67 -0.97
CA PHE A 97 11.52 -10.06 -2.10
C PHE A 97 11.26 -9.12 -3.27
N GLY A 98 12.32 -8.82 -4.02
CA GLY A 98 12.19 -7.96 -5.17
C GLY A 98 13.42 -7.89 -6.04
N GLY A 99 13.34 -7.02 -7.02
CA GLY A 99 14.42 -6.69 -7.93
C GLY A 99 14.35 -5.23 -8.34
N LYS A 100 15.48 -4.73 -8.80
CA LYS A 100 15.61 -3.37 -9.28
C LYS A 100 16.60 -3.29 -10.44
N ALA A 101 16.37 -2.33 -11.32
CA ALA A 101 17.28 -1.97 -12.39
C ALA A 101 17.51 -0.45 -12.34
N GLY A 102 18.74 -0.04 -12.52
CA GLY A 102 19.08 1.37 -12.43
C GLY A 102 20.18 1.78 -13.39
N TYR A 103 20.28 3.07 -13.55
CA TYR A 103 21.24 3.74 -14.40
C TYR A 103 21.86 4.92 -13.66
N PHE A 104 23.20 5.00 -13.64
CA PHE A 104 23.94 6.14 -13.13
C PHE A 104 24.51 6.97 -14.29
N PHE A 105 24.35 8.28 -14.21
CA PHE A 105 24.72 9.27 -15.23
C PHE A 105 26.26 9.53 -15.26
N LYS A 106 27.03 8.47 -15.41
CA LYS A 106 28.49 8.55 -15.36
C LYS A 106 29.06 9.32 -16.57
N ASP A 107 28.46 9.13 -17.74
CA ASP A 107 28.89 9.75 -19.00
C ASP A 107 28.62 11.24 -19.05
N GLU A 108 27.54 11.66 -18.41
CA GLU A 108 27.14 13.05 -18.31
C GLU A 108 27.92 13.80 -17.21
N GLY A 109 28.90 13.15 -16.56
CA GLY A 109 29.71 13.73 -15.48
C GLY A 109 29.03 13.69 -14.11
N PHE A 110 27.87 13.05 -13.98
CA PHE A 110 27.11 12.94 -12.73
C PHE A 110 27.16 11.50 -12.18
N SER A 111 28.35 10.93 -12.03
CA SER A 111 28.54 9.55 -11.53
C SER A 111 27.92 9.26 -10.16
N TRP A 112 27.57 10.32 -9.43
CA TRP A 112 26.92 10.26 -8.13
C TRP A 112 25.37 10.21 -8.20
N LEU A 113 24.77 10.52 -9.36
CA LEU A 113 23.33 10.60 -9.56
C LEU A 113 22.87 9.46 -10.47
N GLY A 114 21.74 8.87 -10.17
CA GLY A 114 21.12 7.84 -10.98
C GLY A 114 19.61 7.76 -10.80
N VAL A 115 19.01 6.92 -11.62
CA VAL A 115 17.61 6.56 -11.57
C VAL A 115 17.45 5.07 -11.43
N GLU A 116 16.39 4.61 -10.78
CA GLU A 116 16.14 3.21 -10.48
C GLU A 116 14.66 2.91 -10.64
N LEU A 117 14.35 1.83 -11.31
CA LEU A 117 13.03 1.20 -11.33
C LEU A 117 13.11 -0.06 -10.47
N GLU A 118 12.21 -0.19 -9.51
CA GLU A 118 12.15 -1.36 -8.64
C GLU A 118 10.75 -1.96 -8.59
N ALA A 119 10.71 -3.27 -8.33
CA ALA A 119 9.49 -4.00 -8.02
C ALA A 119 9.75 -4.97 -6.87
N PHE A 120 8.86 -5.00 -5.88
CA PHE A 120 8.96 -5.93 -4.77
C PHE A 120 7.60 -6.33 -4.22
N THR A 121 7.57 -7.41 -3.46
CA THR A 121 6.37 -7.91 -2.81
C THR A 121 6.64 -8.24 -1.35
N SER A 122 5.63 -8.01 -0.50
CA SER A 122 5.58 -8.45 0.89
C SER A 122 4.16 -8.89 1.24
N GLN A 123 4.00 -9.60 2.35
CA GLN A 123 2.70 -10.11 2.77
C GLN A 123 2.46 -9.83 4.26
N PRO A 124 2.33 -8.55 4.65
CA PRO A 124 1.92 -8.22 6.01
C PRO A 124 0.53 -8.77 6.29
N THR A 125 0.26 -9.05 7.56
CA THR A 125 -1.02 -9.60 8.00
C THR A 125 -1.60 -8.69 9.07
N ILE A 126 -2.86 -8.28 8.93
CA ILE A 126 -3.60 -7.58 9.98
C ILE A 126 -3.82 -8.59 11.11
N LYS A 127 -3.38 -8.24 12.34
CA LYS A 127 -3.49 -9.14 13.49
C LYS A 127 -4.94 -9.28 13.94
N ASN A 128 -5.25 -10.44 14.54
CA ASN A 128 -6.44 -10.57 15.37
C ASN A 128 -6.33 -9.59 16.56
N GLN A 129 -7.27 -8.65 16.67
CA GLN A 129 -7.24 -7.60 17.67
C GLN A 129 -8.60 -6.98 17.91
N THR A 130 -8.80 -6.46 19.13
CA THR A 130 -9.95 -5.62 19.47
C THR A 130 -9.54 -4.17 19.29
N VAL A 131 -10.31 -3.41 18.52
CA VAL A 131 -10.08 -1.99 18.27
C VAL A 131 -11.20 -1.15 18.87
N SER A 132 -10.85 0.00 19.40
CA SER A 132 -11.83 0.99 19.83
C SER A 132 -12.42 1.65 18.60
N THR A 133 -13.74 1.91 18.64
CA THR A 133 -14.46 2.53 17.54
C THR A 133 -15.18 3.79 18.01
N SER A 134 -15.26 4.77 17.14
CA SER A 134 -16.06 5.98 17.34
C SER A 134 -16.83 6.28 16.05
N GLN A 135 -18.14 6.37 16.17
CA GLN A 135 -19.02 6.70 15.07
C GLN A 135 -19.76 8.00 15.38
N GLU A 136 -19.66 8.95 14.47
CA GLU A 136 -20.47 10.17 14.49
C GLU A 136 -21.49 10.07 13.37
N VAL A 137 -22.77 10.25 13.70
CA VAL A 137 -23.88 10.18 12.74
C VAL A 137 -24.72 11.44 12.87
N THR A 138 -25.01 12.08 11.74
CA THR A 138 -25.95 13.19 11.63
C THR A 138 -27.06 12.80 10.66
N TYR A 139 -28.29 12.82 11.11
CA TYR A 139 -29.46 12.58 10.30
C TYR A 139 -30.35 13.84 10.24
N LEU A 140 -30.66 14.30 9.05
CA LEU A 140 -31.50 15.47 8.75
C LEU A 140 -32.70 15.03 7.91
N PRO A 141 -33.91 14.86 8.50
CA PRO A 141 -35.11 14.53 7.75
C PRO A 141 -35.50 15.68 6.82
N PHE A 142 -36.09 15.37 5.67
CA PHE A 142 -36.59 16.40 4.73
C PHE A 142 -37.81 17.16 5.32
N ASN A 143 -38.62 16.49 6.13
CA ASN A 143 -39.74 17.07 6.81
C ASN A 143 -39.61 16.85 8.32
N PRO A 144 -38.78 17.65 9.02
CA PRO A 144 -38.59 17.49 10.46
C PRO A 144 -39.85 17.89 11.21
N LEU A 145 -40.23 17.06 12.17
CA LEU A 145 -41.34 17.37 13.11
C LEU A 145 -40.78 17.86 14.45
N PRO A 146 -41.54 18.61 15.22
CA PRO A 146 -41.17 19.03 16.57
C PRO A 146 -40.80 17.82 17.46
N PRO A 147 -39.87 17.95 18.41
CA PRO A 147 -39.39 16.84 19.25
C PRO A 147 -40.49 16.04 19.97
N ALA A 148 -41.59 16.70 20.31
CA ALA A 148 -42.72 16.05 20.99
C ALA A 148 -43.55 15.12 20.09
N THR A 149 -43.44 15.25 18.76
CA THR A 149 -44.30 14.55 17.78
C THR A 149 -43.53 13.83 16.71
N CYS A 150 -42.21 13.99 16.66
CA CYS A 150 -41.39 13.35 15.65
C CYS A 150 -41.17 11.87 15.93
N GLN A 151 -40.97 11.08 14.87
CA GLN A 151 -40.62 9.67 14.93
C GLN A 151 -39.12 9.52 14.86
N PRO A 152 -38.45 8.92 15.88
CA PRO A 152 -37.01 8.70 15.89
C PRO A 152 -36.51 7.95 14.64
N GLY A 153 -35.40 8.41 14.07
CA GLY A 153 -34.79 7.82 12.87
C GLY A 153 -35.55 8.07 11.55
N ILE A 154 -36.70 8.78 11.59
CA ILE A 154 -37.52 9.08 10.40
C ILE A 154 -37.74 10.58 10.26
N THR A 155 -38.40 11.20 11.24
CA THR A 155 -38.78 12.63 11.20
C THR A 155 -38.11 13.46 12.30
N CYS A 156 -37.39 12.84 13.23
CA CYS A 156 -36.52 13.53 14.18
C CYS A 156 -35.16 13.84 13.58
N GLN A 157 -34.72 15.09 13.66
CA GLN A 157 -33.33 15.42 13.46
C GLN A 157 -32.50 14.82 14.60
N ALA A 158 -31.36 14.23 14.28
CA ALA A 158 -30.48 13.64 15.29
C ALA A 158 -29.01 13.83 14.95
N GLN A 159 -28.21 14.05 15.99
CA GLN A 159 -26.75 13.95 15.95
C GLN A 159 -26.35 13.04 17.11
N VAL A 160 -25.69 11.94 16.79
CA VAL A 160 -25.34 10.88 17.75
C VAL A 160 -23.88 10.49 17.60
N THR A 161 -23.21 10.34 18.74
CA THR A 161 -21.87 9.78 18.82
C THR A 161 -21.92 8.44 19.54
N ASN A 162 -21.55 7.38 18.85
CA ASN A 162 -21.50 6.02 19.39
C ASN A 162 -20.04 5.59 19.56
N ASN A 163 -19.67 5.19 20.76
CA ASN A 163 -18.36 4.61 21.04
C ASN A 163 -18.51 3.14 21.39
N GLY A 164 -17.58 2.33 20.92
CA GLY A 164 -17.61 0.88 21.13
C GLY A 164 -16.30 0.21 20.86
N THR A 165 -16.35 -1.10 20.72
CA THR A 165 -15.21 -1.93 20.32
C THR A 165 -15.63 -2.87 19.20
N LEU A 166 -14.70 -3.15 18.29
CA LEU A 166 -14.87 -4.09 17.20
C LEU A 166 -13.77 -5.15 17.28
N GLN A 167 -14.16 -6.42 17.24
CA GLN A 167 -13.23 -7.54 17.13
C GLN A 167 -12.91 -7.76 15.67
N LEU A 168 -11.63 -7.62 15.31
CA LEU A 168 -11.11 -7.93 13.99
C LEU A 168 -10.41 -9.29 14.00
N SER A 169 -10.80 -10.16 13.10
CA SER A 169 -10.10 -11.41 12.83
C SER A 169 -8.90 -11.18 11.93
N GLU A 170 -7.96 -12.10 11.96
CA GLU A 170 -6.76 -12.04 11.13
C GLU A 170 -7.13 -11.97 9.63
N SER A 171 -6.53 -11.02 8.91
CA SER A 171 -6.68 -10.84 7.47
C SER A 171 -5.31 -10.74 6.81
N SER A 172 -5.06 -11.58 5.82
CA SER A 172 -3.82 -11.53 5.04
C SER A 172 -3.88 -10.37 4.05
N MET A 173 -2.80 -9.60 3.96
CA MET A 173 -2.69 -8.48 3.03
C MET A 173 -1.42 -8.62 2.20
N ARG A 174 -1.54 -8.88 0.89
CA ARG A 174 -0.42 -8.88 -0.04
C ARG A 174 -0.20 -7.46 -0.56
N LEU A 175 1.04 -7.03 -0.53
CA LEU A 175 1.50 -5.79 -1.13
C LEU A 175 2.44 -6.09 -2.31
N ILE A 176 2.19 -5.48 -3.45
CA ILE A 176 3.12 -5.43 -4.58
C ILE A 176 3.39 -3.95 -4.86
N THR A 177 4.65 -3.58 -4.89
CA THR A 177 5.07 -2.20 -5.13
C THR A 177 5.90 -2.13 -6.41
N VAL A 178 5.62 -1.14 -7.24
CA VAL A 178 6.47 -0.75 -8.37
C VAL A 178 6.77 0.73 -8.21
N ALA A 179 8.04 1.09 -8.07
CA ALA A 179 8.47 2.46 -7.80
C ALA A 179 9.61 2.90 -8.71
N PHE A 180 9.59 4.18 -9.04
CA PHE A 180 10.67 4.88 -9.71
C PHE A 180 11.38 5.77 -8.68
N ASN A 181 12.70 5.61 -8.57
CA ASN A 181 13.54 6.30 -7.59
C ASN A 181 14.60 7.15 -8.28
N VAL A 182 14.92 8.27 -7.68
CA VAL A 182 16.14 9.03 -7.93
C VAL A 182 17.11 8.70 -6.81
N VAL A 183 18.33 8.31 -7.17
CA VAL A 183 19.33 7.78 -6.24
C VAL A 183 20.59 8.62 -6.34
N ALA A 184 21.07 9.08 -5.20
CA ALA A 184 22.40 9.69 -5.07
C ALA A 184 23.33 8.69 -4.37
N ARG A 185 24.52 8.45 -4.93
CA ARG A 185 25.54 7.60 -4.34
C ARG A 185 26.89 8.33 -4.23
N TYR A 186 27.69 7.90 -3.27
CA TYR A 186 29.11 8.24 -3.27
C TYR A 186 29.82 7.31 -4.27
N PRO A 187 30.51 7.83 -5.30
CA PRO A 187 31.13 7.01 -6.36
C PRO A 187 32.48 6.44 -5.93
N GLY A 188 32.52 5.70 -4.81
CA GLY A 188 33.71 5.02 -4.32
C GLY A 188 34.00 3.74 -5.10
N THR A 189 35.26 3.31 -5.11
CA THR A 189 35.70 2.09 -5.80
C THR A 189 35.26 0.80 -5.11
N THR A 190 35.13 0.80 -3.80
CA THR A 190 34.73 -0.38 -3.01
C THR A 190 33.45 -0.12 -2.22
N PHE A 191 33.38 0.99 -1.51
CA PHE A 191 32.25 1.35 -0.66
C PHE A 191 31.44 2.47 -1.30
N GLN A 192 30.19 2.21 -1.58
CA GLN A 192 29.26 3.14 -2.21
C GLN A 192 28.02 3.34 -1.32
N PRO A 193 28.08 4.19 -0.30
CA PRO A 193 26.87 4.62 0.38
C PRO A 193 25.96 5.37 -0.57
N TYR A 194 24.66 5.15 -0.45
CA TYR A 194 23.66 5.79 -1.29
C TYR A 194 22.39 6.09 -0.54
N ALA A 195 21.64 7.05 -1.06
CA ALA A 195 20.29 7.37 -0.60
C ALA A 195 19.43 7.71 -1.82
N GLY A 196 18.13 7.47 -1.71
CA GLY A 196 17.20 7.73 -2.79
C GLY A 196 15.80 8.04 -2.29
N VAL A 197 15.06 8.71 -3.16
CA VAL A 197 13.65 9.03 -2.97
C VAL A 197 12.90 8.71 -4.24
N GLY A 198 11.70 8.18 -4.10
CA GLY A 198 10.87 7.81 -5.24
C GLY A 198 9.39 7.81 -4.95
N ALA A 199 8.65 7.58 -6.01
CA ALA A 199 7.20 7.40 -5.97
C ALA A 199 6.80 6.22 -6.85
N GLY A 200 5.66 5.62 -6.53
CA GLY A 200 5.19 4.45 -7.28
C GLY A 200 3.77 4.05 -6.99
N GLY A 201 3.37 2.94 -7.61
CA GLY A 201 2.11 2.27 -7.39
C GLY A 201 2.23 1.16 -6.35
N PHE A 202 1.35 1.18 -5.38
CA PHE A 202 1.23 0.18 -4.32
C PHE A 202 -0.08 -0.59 -4.53
N TYR A 203 0.02 -1.83 -4.95
CA TYR A 203 -1.12 -2.73 -5.10
C TYR A 203 -1.32 -3.51 -3.81
N PHE A 204 -2.42 -3.22 -3.12
CA PHE A 204 -2.89 -3.95 -1.96
C PHE A 204 -3.93 -4.98 -2.38
N SER A 205 -3.81 -6.20 -1.88
CA SER A 205 -4.79 -7.26 -2.02
C SER A 205 -4.95 -7.94 -0.67
N SER A 206 -6.13 -7.79 -0.07
CA SER A 206 -6.47 -8.37 1.23
C SER A 206 -7.42 -9.53 1.06
N SER A 207 -7.36 -10.50 1.98
CA SER A 207 -8.27 -11.64 2.05
C SER A 207 -8.51 -12.04 3.51
N GLY A 208 -9.72 -12.47 3.82
CA GLY A 208 -10.18 -12.79 5.17
C GLY A 208 -11.41 -11.99 5.55
N GLN A 209 -11.44 -11.41 6.74
CA GLN A 209 -12.56 -10.55 7.16
C GLN A 209 -12.60 -9.24 6.36
N ILE A 210 -11.44 -8.73 5.96
CA ILE A 210 -11.29 -7.61 5.03
C ILE A 210 -10.86 -8.21 3.69
N ASP A 211 -11.72 -8.14 2.68
CA ASP A 211 -11.48 -8.76 1.36
C ASP A 211 -11.62 -7.70 0.26
N GLY A 212 -10.50 -7.26 -0.29
CA GLY A 212 -10.51 -6.22 -1.31
C GLY A 212 -9.17 -6.04 -2.01
N ARG A 213 -9.19 -5.23 -3.05
CA ARG A 213 -8.02 -4.93 -3.87
C ARG A 213 -8.02 -3.46 -4.24
N GLN A 214 -6.85 -2.83 -4.16
CA GLN A 214 -6.70 -1.44 -4.52
C GLN A 214 -5.28 -1.14 -4.99
N VAL A 215 -5.13 -0.25 -5.98
CA VAL A 215 -3.86 0.38 -6.33
C VAL A 215 -3.90 1.82 -5.84
N VAL A 216 -2.88 2.23 -5.13
CA VAL A 216 -2.75 3.61 -4.64
C VAL A 216 -1.36 4.15 -4.95
N PRO A 217 -1.20 5.46 -5.15
CA PRO A 217 0.11 6.07 -5.21
C PRO A 217 0.77 6.06 -3.83
N GLY A 218 2.09 6.01 -3.81
CA GLY A 218 2.85 6.08 -2.58
C GLY A 218 4.28 6.56 -2.79
N LEU A 219 4.96 6.78 -1.68
CA LEU A 219 6.32 7.27 -1.61
C LEU A 219 7.27 6.20 -1.12
N ASN A 220 8.50 6.26 -1.59
CA ASN A 220 9.61 5.41 -1.21
C ASN A 220 10.82 6.25 -0.86
N LEU A 221 11.38 6.02 0.33
CA LEU A 221 12.67 6.56 0.75
C LEU A 221 13.60 5.39 0.99
N GLN A 222 14.84 5.47 0.54
CA GLN A 222 15.83 4.41 0.72
C GLN A 222 17.20 4.97 1.06
N ALA A 223 17.95 4.22 1.86
CA ALA A 223 19.35 4.48 2.13
C ALA A 223 20.08 3.16 2.35
N GLY A 224 21.30 3.05 1.84
CA GLY A 224 22.04 1.81 1.91
C GLY A 224 23.52 1.97 1.69
N LEU A 225 24.20 0.85 1.80
CA LEU A 225 25.61 0.70 1.49
C LEU A 225 25.79 -0.44 0.50
N LYS A 226 26.42 -0.17 -0.63
CA LYS A 226 26.86 -1.16 -1.59
C LYS A 226 28.36 -1.36 -1.44
N VAL A 227 28.80 -2.60 -1.43
CA VAL A 227 30.20 -3.01 -1.40
C VAL A 227 30.49 -3.74 -2.69
N LEU A 228 31.35 -3.20 -3.53
CA LEU A 228 31.78 -3.83 -4.77
C LEU A 228 32.80 -4.91 -4.45
N ALA A 229 32.46 -6.17 -4.76
CA ALA A 229 33.35 -7.32 -4.62
C ALA A 229 34.26 -7.44 -5.85
N THR A 230 33.76 -7.08 -7.03
CA THR A 230 34.49 -6.92 -8.30
C THR A 230 33.99 -5.66 -8.98
N GLU A 231 34.51 -5.33 -10.16
CA GLU A 231 34.01 -4.20 -10.97
C GLU A 231 32.53 -4.40 -11.38
N GLU A 232 32.10 -5.66 -11.51
CA GLU A 232 30.76 -6.01 -11.99
C GLU A 232 29.82 -6.38 -10.84
N TRP A 233 30.29 -6.98 -9.75
CA TRP A 233 29.46 -7.53 -8.67
C TRP A 233 29.52 -6.72 -7.39
N GLY A 234 28.38 -6.36 -6.88
CA GLY A 234 28.23 -5.64 -5.61
C GLY A 234 27.21 -6.31 -4.68
N LEU A 235 27.57 -6.39 -3.41
CA LEU A 235 26.66 -6.73 -2.33
C LEU A 235 26.10 -5.45 -1.73
N PHE A 236 24.84 -5.42 -1.33
CA PHE A 236 24.28 -4.24 -0.67
C PHE A 236 23.36 -4.60 0.50
N VAL A 237 23.31 -3.68 1.45
CA VAL A 237 22.30 -3.64 2.51
C VAL A 237 21.57 -2.31 2.42
N GLU A 238 20.25 -2.33 2.61
CA GLU A 238 19.42 -1.15 2.43
C GLU A 238 18.29 -1.11 3.46
N GLY A 239 18.09 0.05 4.04
CA GLY A 239 16.89 0.41 4.78
C GLY A 239 15.96 1.22 3.88
N LYS A 240 14.67 0.88 3.88
CA LYS A 240 13.67 1.50 3.02
C LYS A 240 12.42 1.84 3.82
N TYR A 241 11.88 3.04 3.61
CA TYR A 241 10.61 3.47 4.19
C TYR A 241 9.58 3.68 3.08
N ASN A 242 8.46 2.99 3.20
CA ASN A 242 7.33 3.11 2.30
C ASN A 242 6.15 3.79 2.98
N TYR A 243 5.45 4.64 2.24
CA TYR A 243 4.27 5.36 2.69
C TYR A 243 3.20 5.37 1.59
N ALA A 244 1.97 4.96 1.92
CA ALA A 244 0.85 4.98 0.99
C ALA A 244 -0.48 5.18 1.74
N THR A 245 -1.45 5.86 1.13
CA THR A 245 -2.79 6.05 1.69
C THR A 245 -3.78 5.13 1.00
N ILE A 246 -4.32 4.18 1.75
CA ILE A 246 -5.42 3.31 1.33
C ILE A 246 -6.71 4.10 1.44
N THR A 247 -7.53 4.15 0.40
CA THR A 247 -8.73 4.99 0.35
C THR A 247 -10.03 4.22 0.43
N ASN A 248 -10.09 3.00 -0.08
CA ASN A 248 -11.30 2.16 -0.06
C ASN A 248 -10.95 0.70 -0.38
N LEU A 249 -10.25 0.04 0.51
CA LEU A 249 -10.03 -1.39 0.44
C LEU A 249 -11.28 -2.10 0.95
N ASP A 250 -11.79 -3.12 0.23
CA ASP A 250 -13.04 -3.82 0.54
C ASP A 250 -14.29 -2.91 0.53
N PRO A 251 -14.62 -2.31 -0.63
CA PRO A 251 -15.73 -1.33 -0.75
C PRO A 251 -17.11 -1.92 -0.47
N ILE A 252 -17.29 -3.23 -0.59
CA ILE A 252 -18.57 -3.94 -0.35
C ILE A 252 -18.66 -4.42 1.11
N GLY A 253 -17.52 -4.76 1.72
CA GLY A 253 -17.44 -5.26 3.09
C GLY A 253 -17.40 -4.14 4.12
N VAL A 254 -16.21 -3.71 4.50
CA VAL A 254 -16.01 -2.71 5.57
C VAL A 254 -15.69 -1.31 5.06
N GLY A 255 -15.22 -1.18 3.80
CA GLY A 255 -14.80 0.12 3.25
C GLY A 255 -13.57 0.68 3.97
N LEU A 256 -12.50 -0.15 4.12
CA LEU A 256 -11.32 0.20 4.89
C LEU A 256 -10.50 1.28 4.19
N SER A 257 -10.24 2.37 4.89
CA SER A 257 -9.26 3.39 4.52
C SER A 257 -8.28 3.64 5.66
N GLY A 258 -7.08 4.11 5.33
CA GLY A 258 -6.04 4.37 6.33
C GLY A 258 -4.68 4.64 5.72
N VAL A 259 -3.72 4.99 6.57
CA VAL A 259 -2.34 5.28 6.18
C VAL A 259 -1.47 4.07 6.47
N TYR A 260 -0.88 3.50 5.42
CA TYR A 260 0.10 2.43 5.49
C TYR A 260 1.51 3.02 5.51
N SER A 261 2.32 2.58 6.48
CA SER A 261 3.75 2.84 6.50
C SER A 261 4.52 1.58 6.88
N ALA A 262 5.69 1.38 6.29
CA ALA A 262 6.54 0.24 6.60
C ALA A 262 8.01 0.62 6.49
N PHE A 263 8.80 0.15 7.45
CA PHE A 263 10.24 0.10 7.34
C PHE A 263 10.65 -1.28 6.86
N ASN A 264 11.51 -1.33 5.86
CA ASN A 264 12.02 -2.58 5.28
C ASN A 264 13.53 -2.61 5.43
N LEU A 265 14.05 -3.74 5.86
CA LEU A 265 15.48 -4.01 5.90
C LEU A 265 15.77 -5.14 4.91
N LEU A 266 16.67 -4.90 3.97
CA LEU A 266 16.95 -5.84 2.90
C LEU A 266 18.44 -5.92 2.59
N ALA A 267 18.81 -7.04 1.99
CA ALA A 267 20.14 -7.28 1.43
C ALA A 267 20.00 -7.90 0.05
N GLY A 268 20.95 -7.66 -0.81
CA GLY A 268 20.88 -8.14 -2.17
C GLY A 268 22.23 -8.14 -2.90
N LEU A 269 22.16 -8.63 -4.13
CA LEU A 269 23.27 -8.73 -5.06
C LEU A 269 22.96 -7.86 -6.28
N ALA A 270 23.91 -7.04 -6.68
CA ALA A 270 23.83 -6.20 -7.87
C ALA A 270 24.90 -6.63 -8.90
N TYR A 271 24.53 -6.61 -10.17
CA TYR A 271 25.41 -6.80 -11.31
C TYR A 271 25.46 -5.53 -12.15
N HIS A 272 26.64 -5.01 -12.39
CA HIS A 272 26.93 -3.80 -13.16
C HIS A 272 27.43 -4.17 -14.57
N PHE A 273 26.99 -3.43 -15.57
CA PHE A 273 27.38 -3.62 -16.97
C PHE A 273 28.39 -2.56 -17.41
#